data_b462120fe2e21e880b42dca0aedf8df3
#
_entry.id   b462120fe2e21e880b42dca0aedf8df3
#
_cell.length_a   1.000
_cell.length_b   1.000
_cell.length_c   1.000
_cell.angle_alpha   90.00
_cell.angle_beta   90.00
_cell.angle_gamma   90.00
#
_symmetry.space_group_name_H-M   'P 1'
#
loop_
_entity.id
_entity.type
_entity.pdbx_description
1 polymer ?
#
loop_
_entity_poly.entity_id
_entity_poly.type
_entity_poly.pdbx_seq_one_letter_code
_entity_poly.pdbx_strand_id
1 'polypeptide(L)'
;QNHALLCCYDAETGEPLKSNPLYEEKHTKYVEPQHPIVFLPWDHTKFIYQSQRDGYNHLYLMDTKTSIYPESHGAAAGGSYRESYKTRQLTQGNWVVQNILGFNEKTKEVIIMSTEVSPLQSNAYAVNVKTGKRRLIGNKDGMHHVQLSGSGNYVIDNYTSFTIPRNIEIVPTSGKGKTISLLTATNPLEAYNMPEITVGTLKAADGKTDLYYRLIKPVNFDPNKKYPAVVYVYGGPHAQLIHNNRNYDARGWDIYMAQLGYVMLTVDNRGSDNRGLEFENCTFRQLGTEEMKDQVKGVDFLKSLGYVDNNRIGVHGWSFGGFMTTNLMLTYPELFKVGVAGGPVIDWAYYEVMYGERYMDTPQTNPEGYKNANLK
;
A
#
# COMPACT_ATOMS: atom_id res chain seq x y z
N GLN A 1 10.32 9.61 -15.11
CA GLN A 1 9.73 8.69 -14.14
C GLN A 1 8.69 7.71 -14.75
N ASN A 2 8.35 7.86 -16.01
CA ASN A 2 7.42 7.00 -16.75
C ASN A 2 8.11 5.92 -17.61
N HIS A 3 9.43 5.75 -17.44
CA HIS A 3 10.25 4.85 -18.24
C HIS A 3 11.32 4.20 -17.37
N ALA A 4 11.31 2.88 -17.24
CA ALA A 4 12.29 2.07 -16.53
C ALA A 4 13.08 1.19 -17.48
N LEU A 5 14.41 1.10 -17.27
CA LEU A 5 15.33 0.28 -18.02
C LEU A 5 16.16 -0.58 -17.07
N LEU A 6 16.24 -1.87 -17.35
CA LEU A 6 17.20 -2.78 -16.71
C LEU A 6 18.32 -3.05 -17.69
N CYS A 7 19.51 -2.52 -17.41
CA CYS A 7 20.69 -2.63 -18.25
C CYS A 7 21.76 -3.51 -17.59
N CYS A 8 22.65 -4.07 -18.41
CA CYS A 8 23.79 -4.87 -17.95
C CYS A 8 25.08 -4.18 -18.38
N TYR A 9 25.97 -3.97 -17.42
CA TYR A 9 27.27 -3.33 -17.63
C TYR A 9 28.40 -4.24 -17.14
N ASP A 10 29.56 -4.11 -17.76
CA ASP A 10 30.78 -4.70 -17.25
C ASP A 10 31.20 -4.01 -15.93
N ALA A 11 31.48 -4.81 -14.93
CA ALA A 11 31.76 -4.28 -13.59
C ALA A 11 33.13 -3.59 -13.45
N GLU A 12 34.09 -3.92 -14.35
CA GLU A 12 35.44 -3.36 -14.32
C GLU A 12 35.54 -2.10 -15.18
N THR A 13 34.92 -2.12 -16.36
CA THR A 13 35.04 -1.04 -17.34
C THR A 13 33.88 -0.05 -17.33
N GLY A 14 32.72 -0.44 -16.81
CA GLY A 14 31.49 0.33 -16.88
C GLY A 14 30.83 0.34 -18.26
N GLU A 15 31.38 -0.38 -19.24
CA GLU A 15 30.84 -0.44 -20.59
C GLU A 15 29.56 -1.31 -20.63
N PRO A 16 28.59 -0.96 -21.47
CA PRO A 16 27.38 -1.76 -21.62
C PRO A 16 27.73 -3.11 -22.27
N LEU A 17 27.37 -4.21 -21.59
CA LEU A 17 27.56 -5.57 -22.11
C LEU A 17 26.57 -5.93 -23.22
N LYS A 18 25.49 -5.17 -23.36
CA LYS A 18 24.44 -5.32 -24.36
C LYS A 18 24.06 -3.96 -24.93
N SER A 19 23.79 -3.92 -26.22
CA SER A 19 23.29 -2.70 -26.89
C SER A 19 21.87 -2.34 -26.49
N ASN A 20 21.07 -3.32 -26.10
CA ASN A 20 19.69 -3.15 -25.68
C ASN A 20 19.52 -3.49 -24.20
N PRO A 21 18.57 -2.84 -23.49
CA PRO A 21 18.18 -3.22 -22.13
C PRO A 21 17.75 -4.69 -22.07
N LEU A 22 17.97 -5.34 -20.92
CA LEU A 22 17.43 -6.67 -20.64
C LEU A 22 15.91 -6.64 -20.56
N TYR A 23 15.40 -5.54 -19.99
CA TYR A 23 13.99 -5.24 -19.80
C TYR A 23 13.76 -3.73 -19.90
N GLU A 24 12.64 -3.34 -20.50
CA GLU A 24 12.16 -1.96 -20.59
C GLU A 24 10.68 -1.93 -20.26
N GLU A 25 10.25 -0.96 -19.45
CA GLU A 25 8.85 -0.71 -19.13
C GLU A 25 8.54 0.78 -19.27
N LYS A 26 7.46 1.10 -19.97
CA LYS A 26 6.93 2.46 -20.14
C LYS A 26 5.50 2.52 -19.66
N HIS A 27 5.15 3.61 -19.02
CA HIS A 27 3.80 3.88 -18.56
C HIS A 27 3.37 5.30 -18.96
N THR A 28 2.09 5.52 -19.21
CA THR A 28 1.53 6.85 -19.56
C THR A 28 1.54 7.82 -18.39
N LYS A 29 1.60 7.30 -17.16
CA LYS A 29 1.67 8.08 -15.92
C LYS A 29 3.10 7.99 -15.35
N TYR A 30 3.36 7.04 -14.45
CA TYR A 30 4.70 6.76 -13.91
C TYR A 30 4.90 5.26 -13.75
N VAL A 31 6.15 4.85 -13.75
CA VAL A 31 6.56 3.49 -13.36
C VAL A 31 7.04 3.57 -11.93
N GLU A 32 6.54 2.67 -11.06
CA GLU A 32 7.00 2.60 -9.68
C GLU A 32 8.51 2.38 -9.59
N PRO A 33 9.19 2.89 -8.53
CA PRO A 33 10.59 2.61 -8.31
C PRO A 33 10.85 1.10 -8.35
N GLN A 34 11.80 0.70 -9.19
CA GLN A 34 12.10 -0.72 -9.36
C GLN A 34 12.74 -1.29 -8.11
N HIS A 35 12.23 -2.42 -7.66
CA HIS A 35 12.88 -3.22 -6.64
C HIS A 35 14.19 -3.83 -7.20
N PRO A 36 15.22 -4.07 -6.35
CA PRO A 36 16.41 -4.76 -6.77
C PRO A 36 16.09 -6.14 -7.36
N ILE A 37 16.79 -6.52 -8.44
CA ILE A 37 16.72 -7.88 -8.98
C ILE A 37 17.38 -8.86 -8.01
N VAL A 38 16.91 -10.09 -7.97
CA VAL A 38 17.42 -11.12 -7.06
C VAL A 38 17.78 -12.36 -7.86
N PHE A 39 19.10 -12.68 -7.95
CA PHE A 39 19.59 -13.88 -8.64
C PHE A 39 19.22 -15.15 -7.88
N LEU A 40 18.91 -16.23 -8.62
CA LEU A 40 18.69 -17.53 -8.00
C LEU A 40 20.02 -18.06 -7.44
N PRO A 41 20.14 -18.41 -6.14
CA PRO A 41 21.40 -18.86 -5.57
C PRO A 41 21.93 -20.19 -6.15
N TRP A 42 21.06 -20.96 -6.80
CA TRP A 42 21.42 -22.23 -7.48
C TRP A 42 21.54 -22.11 -9.01
N ASP A 43 21.25 -20.95 -9.60
CA ASP A 43 21.39 -20.70 -11.04
C ASP A 43 21.54 -19.19 -11.31
N HIS A 44 22.78 -18.70 -11.25
CA HIS A 44 23.09 -17.28 -11.42
C HIS A 44 22.82 -16.73 -12.84
N THR A 45 22.37 -17.57 -13.75
CA THR A 45 21.92 -17.12 -15.08
C THR A 45 20.45 -16.73 -15.09
N LYS A 46 19.78 -16.86 -13.93
CA LYS A 46 18.38 -16.49 -13.75
C LYS A 46 18.23 -15.55 -12.57
N PHE A 47 17.36 -14.57 -12.73
CA PHE A 47 16.98 -13.66 -11.66
C PHE A 47 15.49 -13.40 -11.65
N ILE A 48 14.99 -13.00 -10.49
CA ILE A 48 13.62 -12.52 -10.28
C ILE A 48 13.65 -11.00 -10.24
N TYR A 49 12.73 -10.37 -10.93
CA TYR A 49 12.42 -8.96 -10.84
C TYR A 49 10.92 -8.76 -10.61
N GLN A 50 10.53 -7.54 -10.20
CA GLN A 50 9.17 -7.17 -9.92
C GLN A 50 8.68 -6.16 -10.96
N SER A 51 7.41 -6.26 -11.35
CA SER A 51 6.75 -5.33 -12.27
C SER A 51 5.26 -5.26 -12.01
N GLN A 52 4.68 -4.07 -12.22
CA GLN A 52 3.23 -3.82 -12.15
C GLN A 52 2.56 -3.91 -13.54
N ARG A 53 3.23 -4.45 -14.55
CA ARG A 53 2.77 -4.44 -15.95
C ARG A 53 1.43 -5.12 -16.21
N ASP A 54 0.94 -5.96 -15.31
CA ASP A 54 -0.39 -6.57 -15.37
C ASP A 54 -1.43 -5.88 -14.46
N GLY A 55 -1.07 -4.72 -13.87
CA GLY A 55 -1.92 -3.93 -12.98
C GLY A 55 -1.63 -4.13 -11.50
N TYR A 56 -0.84 -5.13 -11.12
CA TYR A 56 -0.42 -5.43 -9.74
C TYR A 56 1.06 -5.79 -9.71
N ASN A 57 1.74 -5.51 -8.60
CA ASN A 57 3.15 -5.85 -8.46
C ASN A 57 3.34 -7.37 -8.30
N HIS A 58 3.97 -7.99 -9.29
CA HIS A 58 4.21 -9.43 -9.33
C HIS A 58 5.64 -9.80 -9.68
N LEU A 59 5.98 -11.09 -9.46
CA LEU A 59 7.30 -11.66 -9.73
C LEU A 59 7.40 -12.17 -11.15
N TYR A 60 8.54 -11.87 -11.79
CA TYR A 60 8.92 -12.33 -13.11
C TYR A 60 10.32 -12.98 -13.07
N LEU A 61 10.45 -14.19 -13.60
CA LEU A 61 11.72 -14.90 -13.71
C LEU A 61 12.28 -14.73 -15.11
N MET A 62 13.45 -14.10 -15.22
CA MET A 62 14.19 -13.96 -16.48
C MET A 62 15.32 -15.00 -16.57
N ASP A 63 15.46 -15.64 -17.73
CA ASP A 63 16.54 -16.60 -18.06
C ASP A 63 17.50 -15.97 -19.08
N THR A 64 18.65 -15.49 -18.63
CA THR A 64 19.63 -14.81 -19.48
C THR A 64 20.40 -15.71 -20.42
N LYS A 65 20.23 -17.04 -20.36
CA LYS A 65 20.77 -18.01 -21.37
C LYS A 65 19.90 -18.08 -22.61
N THR A 66 18.64 -17.72 -22.53
CA THR A 66 17.66 -17.86 -23.60
C THR A 66 17.30 -16.48 -24.16
N SER A 67 18.13 -15.98 -25.08
CA SER A 67 17.81 -14.74 -25.82
C SER A 67 16.60 -14.95 -26.72
N ILE A 68 15.76 -13.92 -26.82
CA ILE A 68 14.61 -13.87 -27.72
C ILE A 68 14.94 -12.94 -28.88
N TYR A 69 14.81 -13.46 -30.11
CA TYR A 69 14.91 -12.64 -31.30
C TYR A 69 13.81 -13.02 -32.32
N PRO A 70 13.01 -12.07 -32.82
CA PRO A 70 12.96 -10.69 -32.38
C PRO A 70 12.53 -10.56 -30.90
N GLU A 71 12.90 -9.43 -30.29
CA GLU A 71 12.56 -9.12 -28.89
C GLU A 71 11.05 -9.22 -28.66
N SER A 72 10.64 -9.70 -27.48
CA SER A 72 9.22 -9.74 -27.10
C SER A 72 8.75 -8.36 -26.67
N HIS A 73 7.65 -7.92 -27.27
CA HIS A 73 6.96 -6.70 -26.91
C HIS A 73 5.55 -7.04 -26.43
N GLY A 74 5.06 -6.32 -25.44
CA GLY A 74 3.71 -6.52 -24.91
C GLY A 74 3.08 -5.26 -24.42
N ALA A 75 1.75 -5.29 -24.31
CA ALA A 75 0.99 -4.28 -23.61
C ALA A 75 1.17 -4.48 -22.09
N ALA A 76 1.39 -3.38 -21.38
CA ALA A 76 1.34 -3.31 -19.93
C ALA A 76 0.08 -2.54 -19.50
N ALA A 77 -0.36 -2.69 -18.25
CA ALA A 77 -1.45 -1.89 -17.70
C ALA A 77 -1.09 -0.40 -17.76
N GLY A 78 -1.71 0.32 -18.67
CA GLY A 78 -1.43 1.74 -18.94
C GLY A 78 -0.15 2.04 -19.72
N GLY A 79 0.50 1.04 -20.35
CA GLY A 79 1.74 1.25 -21.07
C GLY A 79 2.20 0.07 -21.93
N SER A 80 3.51 -0.14 -22.01
CA SER A 80 4.14 -1.21 -22.78
C SER A 80 5.40 -1.72 -22.09
N TYR A 81 5.79 -2.94 -22.43
CA TYR A 81 7.09 -3.51 -22.04
C TYR A 81 7.81 -4.19 -23.20
N ARG A 82 9.13 -4.32 -23.04
CA ARG A 82 10.01 -5.05 -23.95
C ARG A 82 10.98 -5.93 -23.16
N GLU A 83 11.22 -7.13 -23.66
CA GLU A 83 12.14 -8.12 -23.08
C GLU A 83 13.09 -8.68 -24.13
N SER A 84 14.36 -8.74 -23.81
CA SER A 84 15.41 -9.33 -24.67
C SER A 84 15.67 -10.81 -24.35
N TYR A 85 15.09 -11.32 -23.27
CA TYR A 85 15.29 -12.68 -22.78
C TYR A 85 13.99 -13.36 -22.40
N LYS A 86 14.01 -14.70 -22.40
CA LYS A 86 12.86 -15.50 -21.99
C LYS A 86 12.49 -15.18 -20.56
N THR A 87 11.27 -14.73 -20.41
CA THR A 87 10.70 -14.36 -19.10
C THR A 87 9.44 -15.17 -18.82
N ARG A 88 9.20 -15.45 -17.54
CA ARG A 88 8.00 -16.12 -17.09
C ARG A 88 7.47 -15.43 -15.83
N GLN A 89 6.20 -15.07 -15.83
CA GLN A 89 5.50 -14.58 -14.64
C GLN A 89 5.35 -15.71 -13.61
N LEU A 90 5.76 -15.47 -12.37
CA LEU A 90 5.68 -16.44 -11.25
C LEU A 90 4.43 -16.29 -10.41
N THR A 91 3.95 -15.06 -10.26
CA THR A 91 2.78 -14.74 -9.45
C THR A 91 1.80 -13.90 -10.25
N GLN A 92 0.50 -14.04 -9.95
CA GLN A 92 -0.57 -13.30 -10.63
C GLN A 92 -1.81 -13.19 -9.74
N GLY A 93 -2.66 -12.21 -9.98
CA GLY A 93 -3.91 -11.99 -9.27
C GLY A 93 -4.11 -10.54 -8.86
N ASN A 94 -5.26 -10.23 -8.26
CA ASN A 94 -5.59 -8.88 -7.79
C ASN A 94 -5.02 -8.61 -6.39
N TRP A 95 -3.72 -8.75 -6.25
CA TRP A 95 -2.96 -8.56 -5.02
C TRP A 95 -1.50 -8.25 -5.37
N VAL A 96 -0.72 -7.76 -4.43
CA VAL A 96 0.65 -7.33 -4.67
C VAL A 96 1.68 -8.18 -3.92
N VAL A 97 2.83 -8.40 -4.54
CA VAL A 97 4.06 -8.79 -3.85
C VAL A 97 4.65 -7.53 -3.26
N GLN A 98 4.87 -7.52 -1.94
CA GLN A 98 5.44 -6.36 -1.25
C GLN A 98 6.96 -6.43 -1.18
N ASN A 99 7.50 -7.62 -0.85
CA ASN A 99 8.93 -7.83 -0.68
C ASN A 99 9.35 -9.27 -1.05
N ILE A 100 10.59 -9.42 -1.51
CA ILE A 100 11.29 -10.70 -1.59
C ILE A 100 12.20 -10.80 -0.35
N LEU A 101 11.98 -11.82 0.49
CA LEU A 101 12.78 -12.05 1.70
C LEU A 101 14.03 -12.88 1.43
N GLY A 102 14.03 -13.70 0.40
CA GLY A 102 15.12 -14.59 0.01
C GLY A 102 14.63 -15.94 -0.51
N PHE A 103 15.42 -16.99 -0.34
CA PHE A 103 15.16 -18.30 -0.94
C PHE A 103 15.25 -19.43 0.08
N ASN A 104 14.45 -20.48 -0.15
CA ASN A 104 14.72 -21.82 0.35
C ASN A 104 15.33 -22.66 -0.79
N GLU A 105 16.64 -22.88 -0.73
CA GLU A 105 17.36 -23.58 -1.79
C GLU A 105 16.99 -25.06 -1.91
N LYS A 106 16.59 -25.70 -0.81
CA LYS A 106 16.20 -27.13 -0.78
C LYS A 106 14.89 -27.36 -1.53
N THR A 107 13.92 -26.47 -1.34
CA THR A 107 12.60 -26.58 -1.98
C THR A 107 12.51 -25.84 -3.30
N LYS A 108 13.57 -25.05 -3.67
CA LYS A 108 13.61 -24.19 -4.85
C LYS A 108 12.47 -23.18 -4.87
N GLU A 109 12.24 -22.55 -3.71
CA GLU A 109 11.20 -21.56 -3.49
C GLU A 109 11.78 -20.18 -3.17
N VAL A 110 11.18 -19.13 -3.70
CA VAL A 110 11.37 -17.75 -3.25
C VAL A 110 10.37 -17.46 -2.13
N ILE A 111 10.85 -16.82 -1.08
CA ILE A 111 10.02 -16.42 0.08
C ILE A 111 9.69 -14.94 -0.06
N ILE A 112 8.41 -14.62 0.01
CA ILE A 112 7.89 -13.27 -0.23
C ILE A 112 6.93 -12.83 0.86
N MET A 113 6.72 -11.51 0.95
CA MET A 113 5.56 -10.90 1.61
C MET A 113 4.56 -10.47 0.55
N SER A 114 3.27 -10.69 0.80
CA SER A 114 2.21 -10.30 -0.15
C SER A 114 0.88 -10.02 0.52
N THR A 115 0.00 -9.33 -0.22
CA THR A 115 -1.38 -9.02 0.19
C THR A 115 -2.40 -10.02 -0.35
N GLU A 116 -1.98 -11.24 -0.71
CA GLU A 116 -2.86 -12.24 -1.35
C GLU A 116 -4.11 -12.59 -0.52
N VAL A 117 -4.02 -12.50 0.81
CA VAL A 117 -5.16 -12.74 1.70
C VAL A 117 -6.16 -11.58 1.67
N SER A 118 -5.65 -10.36 1.76
CA SER A 118 -6.43 -9.12 1.80
C SER A 118 -5.51 -7.91 1.63
N PRO A 119 -5.97 -6.81 1.00
CA PRO A 119 -5.23 -5.55 0.99
C PRO A 119 -4.93 -4.99 2.40
N LEU A 120 -5.68 -5.42 3.41
CA LEU A 120 -5.48 -5.03 4.81
C LEU A 120 -4.47 -5.90 5.54
N GLN A 121 -3.85 -6.88 4.87
CA GLN A 121 -2.95 -7.85 5.50
C GLN A 121 -1.65 -7.98 4.72
N SER A 122 -0.61 -8.39 5.43
CA SER A 122 0.69 -8.74 4.87
C SER A 122 1.09 -10.12 5.37
N ASN A 123 1.19 -11.10 4.48
CA ASN A 123 1.46 -12.49 4.82
C ASN A 123 2.67 -13.02 4.06
N ALA A 124 3.40 -13.96 4.69
CA ALA A 124 4.53 -14.62 4.06
C ALA A 124 4.08 -15.82 3.20
N TYR A 125 4.68 -15.95 2.02
CA TYR A 125 4.45 -17.07 1.10
C TYR A 125 5.74 -17.65 0.58
N ALA A 126 5.77 -18.98 0.38
CA ALA A 126 6.76 -19.68 -0.41
C ALA A 126 6.22 -19.87 -1.83
N VAL A 127 6.95 -19.42 -2.84
CA VAL A 127 6.59 -19.54 -4.25
C VAL A 127 7.60 -20.44 -4.96
N ASN A 128 7.16 -21.57 -5.48
CA ASN A 128 8.03 -22.48 -6.22
C ASN A 128 8.48 -21.83 -7.54
N VAL A 129 9.80 -21.64 -7.70
CA VAL A 129 10.37 -20.92 -8.84
C VAL A 129 10.12 -21.65 -10.16
N LYS A 130 9.94 -22.97 -10.19
CA LYS A 130 9.67 -23.75 -11.38
C LYS A 130 8.20 -23.74 -11.80
N THR A 131 7.28 -23.80 -10.85
CA THR A 131 5.85 -24.01 -11.12
C THR A 131 4.98 -22.78 -10.85
N GLY A 132 5.46 -21.82 -10.07
CA GLY A 132 4.66 -20.69 -9.55
C GLY A 132 3.68 -21.07 -8.45
N LYS A 133 3.65 -22.36 -8.03
CA LYS A 133 2.76 -22.79 -6.94
C LYS A 133 3.14 -22.09 -5.63
N ARG A 134 2.14 -21.53 -4.96
CA ARG A 134 2.29 -20.76 -3.72
C ARG A 134 1.80 -21.54 -2.52
N ARG A 135 2.39 -21.26 -1.37
CA ARG A 135 2.01 -21.81 -0.08
C ARG A 135 2.21 -20.77 1.01
N LEU A 136 1.16 -20.51 1.79
CA LEU A 136 1.19 -19.64 2.96
C LEU A 136 2.19 -20.17 4.00
N ILE A 137 2.97 -19.30 4.62
CA ILE A 137 3.85 -19.58 5.74
C ILE A 137 3.25 -18.92 6.99
N GLY A 138 3.03 -19.72 8.06
CA GLY A 138 2.49 -19.22 9.32
C GLY A 138 0.99 -19.02 9.34
N ASN A 139 0.54 -18.08 10.18
CA ASN A 139 -0.86 -17.77 10.36
C ASN A 139 -1.39 -16.97 9.16
N LYS A 140 -2.69 -17.10 8.88
CA LYS A 140 -3.37 -16.36 7.82
C LYS A 140 -3.86 -14.99 8.28
N ASP A 141 -4.12 -14.80 9.58
CA ASP A 141 -4.73 -13.59 10.12
C ASP A 141 -3.69 -12.56 10.55
N GLY A 142 -3.79 -11.34 10.06
CA GLY A 142 -3.06 -10.19 10.58
C GLY A 142 -1.96 -9.61 9.69
N MET A 143 -1.21 -8.71 10.31
CA MET A 143 -0.02 -8.06 9.76
C MET A 143 1.22 -8.78 10.28
N HIS A 144 2.00 -9.32 9.37
CA HIS A 144 3.19 -10.13 9.64
C HIS A 144 4.47 -9.37 9.33
N HIS A 145 5.40 -9.35 10.28
CA HIS A 145 6.77 -8.85 10.13
C HIS A 145 7.72 -10.02 10.18
N VAL A 146 8.12 -10.50 9.01
CA VAL A 146 8.80 -11.78 8.84
C VAL A 146 10.27 -11.58 8.53
N GLN A 147 11.13 -12.32 9.21
CA GLN A 147 12.56 -12.41 8.95
C GLN A 147 12.93 -13.82 8.54
N LEU A 148 13.55 -13.97 7.37
CA LEU A 148 14.02 -15.25 6.87
C LEU A 148 15.38 -15.62 7.50
N SER A 149 15.52 -16.87 7.95
CA SER A 149 16.81 -17.38 8.42
C SER A 149 17.84 -17.45 7.28
N GLY A 150 19.13 -17.34 7.60
CA GLY A 150 20.22 -17.45 6.63
C GLY A 150 20.22 -18.78 5.83
N SER A 151 19.64 -19.85 6.39
CA SER A 151 19.48 -21.14 5.69
C SER A 151 18.25 -21.19 4.79
N GLY A 152 17.35 -20.22 4.85
CA GLY A 152 16.07 -20.25 4.14
C GLY A 152 15.04 -21.26 4.65
N ASN A 153 15.37 -22.04 5.70
CA ASN A 153 14.52 -23.12 6.17
C ASN A 153 13.44 -22.69 7.17
N TYR A 154 13.63 -21.55 7.81
CA TYR A 154 12.73 -21.03 8.85
C TYR A 154 12.52 -19.54 8.68
N VAL A 155 11.41 -19.07 9.19
CA VAL A 155 11.17 -17.65 9.43
C VAL A 155 10.92 -17.42 10.92
N ILE A 156 11.31 -16.23 11.41
CA ILE A 156 10.74 -15.64 12.62
C ILE A 156 9.60 -14.76 12.15
N ASP A 157 8.40 -15.05 12.61
CA ASP A 157 7.18 -14.33 12.31
C ASP A 157 6.69 -13.59 13.55
N ASN A 158 6.72 -12.26 13.50
CA ASN A 158 6.18 -11.38 14.52
C ASN A 158 4.92 -10.72 13.96
N TYR A 159 3.76 -11.13 14.44
CA TYR A 159 2.50 -10.67 13.89
C TYR A 159 1.49 -10.22 14.93
N THR A 160 0.58 -9.38 14.47
CA THR A 160 -0.56 -8.87 15.21
C THR A 160 -1.79 -8.92 14.32
N SER A 161 -2.98 -8.97 14.93
CA SER A 161 -4.25 -8.68 14.25
C SER A 161 -5.17 -7.89 15.18
N PHE A 162 -6.36 -7.59 14.73
CA PHE A 162 -7.35 -6.96 15.62
C PHE A 162 -7.56 -7.76 16.91
N THR A 163 -7.59 -9.10 16.82
CA THR A 163 -7.82 -10.02 17.96
C THR A 163 -6.54 -10.53 18.61
N ILE A 164 -5.41 -10.49 17.91
CA ILE A 164 -4.11 -10.99 18.38
C ILE A 164 -3.24 -9.82 18.79
N PRO A 165 -2.95 -9.62 20.10
CA PRO A 165 -2.13 -8.49 20.56
C PRO A 165 -0.70 -8.52 19.99
N ARG A 166 -0.05 -9.68 20.06
CA ARG A 166 1.24 -9.99 19.43
C ARG A 166 1.56 -11.47 19.61
N ASN A 167 1.97 -12.11 18.54
CA ASN A 167 2.59 -13.43 18.59
C ASN A 167 3.97 -13.36 17.93
N ILE A 168 4.92 -14.16 18.44
CA ILE A 168 6.22 -14.38 17.80
C ILE A 168 6.42 -15.88 17.69
N GLU A 169 6.68 -16.34 16.46
CA GLU A 169 6.78 -17.77 16.16
C GLU A 169 7.98 -18.05 15.26
N ILE A 170 8.58 -19.24 15.41
CA ILE A 170 9.49 -19.80 14.40
C ILE A 170 8.69 -20.78 13.55
N VAL A 171 8.62 -20.52 12.26
CA VAL A 171 7.80 -21.29 11.30
C VAL A 171 8.71 -21.90 10.22
N PRO A 172 8.59 -23.22 9.95
CA PRO A 172 9.31 -23.86 8.85
C PRO A 172 8.80 -23.36 7.49
N THR A 173 9.70 -22.89 6.63
CA THR A 173 9.35 -22.42 5.28
C THR A 173 8.91 -23.54 4.35
N SER A 174 9.30 -24.78 4.60
CA SER A 174 8.92 -25.95 3.80
C SER A 174 7.44 -26.37 3.95
N GLY A 175 6.73 -25.81 4.94
CA GLY A 175 5.39 -26.27 5.32
C GLY A 175 5.37 -27.63 6.02
N LYS A 176 6.53 -28.19 6.32
CA LYS A 176 6.71 -29.44 7.07
C LYS A 176 7.47 -29.15 8.35
N GLY A 177 7.05 -29.76 9.45
CA GLY A 177 7.62 -29.55 10.77
C GLY A 177 6.70 -28.76 11.69
N LYS A 178 7.13 -28.56 12.91
CA LYS A 178 6.34 -27.92 13.97
C LYS A 178 6.69 -26.43 14.05
N THR A 179 5.69 -25.59 14.11
CA THR A 179 5.84 -24.19 14.52
C THR A 179 6.17 -24.12 16.01
N ILE A 180 7.11 -23.26 16.37
CA ILE A 180 7.53 -23.04 17.77
C ILE A 180 7.05 -21.66 18.17
N SER A 181 6.17 -21.56 19.15
CA SER A 181 5.77 -20.31 19.75
C SER A 181 6.86 -19.79 20.68
N LEU A 182 7.33 -18.56 20.46
CA LEU A 182 8.27 -17.87 21.33
C LEU A 182 7.56 -16.88 22.26
N LEU A 183 6.45 -16.29 21.77
CA LEU A 183 5.64 -15.36 22.54
C LEU A 183 4.17 -15.46 22.09
N THR A 184 3.27 -15.50 23.07
CA THR A 184 1.85 -15.23 22.91
C THR A 184 1.50 -14.16 23.93
N ALA A 185 1.37 -12.89 23.48
CA ALA A 185 1.12 -11.79 24.38
C ALA A 185 -0.34 -11.74 24.83
N THR A 186 -0.54 -11.36 26.09
CA THR A 186 -1.85 -11.00 26.61
C THR A 186 -2.31 -9.64 26.10
N ASN A 187 -3.61 -9.38 26.16
CA ASN A 187 -4.14 -8.07 25.73
C ASN A 187 -3.75 -6.97 26.73
N PRO A 188 -2.89 -6.01 26.37
CA PRO A 188 -2.47 -4.95 27.30
C PRO A 188 -3.56 -3.93 27.57
N LEU A 189 -4.68 -3.96 26.84
CA LEU A 189 -5.80 -3.03 26.96
C LEU A 189 -7.01 -3.64 27.67
N GLU A 190 -6.88 -4.83 28.24
CA GLU A 190 -7.98 -5.55 28.88
C GLU A 190 -8.58 -4.78 30.06
N ALA A 191 -7.75 -4.03 30.80
CA ALA A 191 -8.18 -3.23 31.94
C ALA A 191 -8.81 -1.88 31.55
N TYR A 192 -8.78 -1.51 30.27
CA TYR A 192 -9.29 -0.23 29.79
C TYR A 192 -10.68 -0.39 29.17
N ASN A 193 -11.56 0.61 29.39
CA ASN A 193 -12.82 0.70 28.69
C ASN A 193 -12.56 1.23 27.26
N MET A 194 -12.30 0.32 26.33
CA MET A 194 -11.96 0.65 24.94
C MET A 194 -13.22 0.99 24.14
N PRO A 195 -13.11 1.93 23.18
CA PRO A 195 -14.19 2.21 22.24
C PRO A 195 -14.40 1.05 21.26
N GLU A 196 -15.60 0.95 20.71
CA GLU A 196 -15.88 0.06 19.58
C GLU A 196 -15.17 0.58 18.32
N ILE A 197 -14.34 -0.27 17.72
CA ILE A 197 -13.61 0.01 16.48
C ILE A 197 -14.10 -0.96 15.40
N THR A 198 -14.60 -0.42 14.29
CA THR A 198 -15.08 -1.21 13.15
C THR A 198 -14.37 -0.81 11.87
N VAL A 199 -14.20 -1.77 10.99
CA VAL A 199 -13.71 -1.57 9.61
C VAL A 199 -14.77 -2.07 8.65
N GLY A 200 -15.00 -1.31 7.59
CA GLY A 200 -15.94 -1.65 6.54
C GLY A 200 -15.52 -1.02 5.23
N THR A 201 -16.42 -1.06 4.25
CA THR A 201 -16.22 -0.42 2.95
C THR A 201 -17.33 0.56 2.63
N LEU A 202 -16.98 1.60 1.89
CA LEU A 202 -17.92 2.54 1.27
C LEU A 202 -17.53 2.74 -0.20
N LYS A 203 -18.45 3.23 -1.03
CA LYS A 203 -18.14 3.50 -2.43
C LYS A 203 -17.38 4.80 -2.59
N ALA A 204 -16.32 4.76 -3.40
CA ALA A 204 -15.58 5.93 -3.86
C ALA A 204 -16.47 6.88 -4.67
N ALA A 205 -15.97 8.05 -4.97
CA ALA A 205 -16.67 9.05 -5.78
C ALA A 205 -17.01 8.59 -7.20
N ASP A 206 -16.30 7.56 -7.72
CA ASP A 206 -16.61 6.93 -9.02
C ASP A 206 -17.84 6.01 -8.97
N GLY A 207 -18.41 5.75 -7.80
CA GLY A 207 -19.56 4.89 -7.57
C GLY A 207 -19.30 3.38 -7.73
N LYS A 208 -18.06 2.97 -7.99
CA LYS A 208 -17.67 1.58 -8.30
C LYS A 208 -16.70 1.02 -7.27
N THR A 209 -15.62 1.74 -7.02
CA THR A 209 -14.50 1.29 -6.19
C THR A 209 -14.88 1.25 -4.72
N ASP A 210 -14.53 0.17 -4.04
CA ASP A 210 -14.70 0.09 -2.58
C ASP A 210 -13.50 0.73 -1.88
N LEU A 211 -13.78 1.63 -0.94
CA LEU A 211 -12.79 2.25 -0.05
C LEU A 211 -12.94 1.65 1.34
N TYR A 212 -11.83 1.25 1.96
CA TYR A 212 -11.85 0.85 3.35
C TYR A 212 -11.98 2.06 4.26
N TYR A 213 -12.80 1.94 5.31
CA TYR A 213 -12.90 2.92 6.40
C TYR A 213 -12.72 2.26 7.76
N ARG A 214 -12.21 3.01 8.72
CA ARG A 214 -12.20 2.69 10.14
C ARG A 214 -13.08 3.69 10.85
N LEU A 215 -14.08 3.20 11.60
CA LEU A 215 -14.98 3.99 12.42
C LEU A 215 -14.77 3.62 13.89
N ILE A 216 -14.63 4.64 14.74
CA ILE A 216 -14.50 4.48 16.19
C ILE A 216 -15.66 5.22 16.83
N LYS A 217 -16.49 4.49 17.56
CA LYS A 217 -17.61 5.08 18.32
C LYS A 217 -17.14 5.60 19.67
N PRO A 218 -17.84 6.59 20.24
CA PRO A 218 -17.58 7.02 21.61
C PRO A 218 -17.67 5.87 22.60
N VAL A 219 -16.85 5.91 23.64
CA VAL A 219 -16.98 5.00 24.77
C VAL A 219 -18.35 5.27 25.45
N ASN A 220 -19.03 4.21 25.92
CA ASN A 220 -20.39 4.27 26.43
C ASN A 220 -21.40 4.86 25.43
N PHE A 221 -21.30 4.41 24.17
CA PHE A 221 -22.14 4.86 23.07
C PHE A 221 -23.64 4.67 23.37
N ASP A 222 -24.40 5.74 23.12
CA ASP A 222 -25.88 5.75 23.24
C ASP A 222 -26.46 6.11 21.85
N PRO A 223 -27.18 5.22 21.19
CA PRO A 223 -27.72 5.46 19.84
C PRO A 223 -28.74 6.61 19.77
N ASN A 224 -29.28 7.05 20.92
CA ASN A 224 -30.25 8.16 21.03
C ASN A 224 -29.55 9.52 21.12
N LYS A 225 -28.27 9.59 21.29
CA LYS A 225 -27.49 10.83 21.35
C LYS A 225 -26.91 11.23 20.01
N LYS A 226 -26.62 12.52 19.86
CA LYS A 226 -25.88 13.07 18.73
C LYS A 226 -24.46 13.41 19.15
N TYR A 227 -23.49 12.91 18.40
CA TYR A 227 -22.06 13.04 18.68
C TYR A 227 -21.35 13.91 17.66
N PRO A 228 -20.40 14.76 18.06
CA PRO A 228 -19.48 15.38 17.12
C PRO A 228 -18.61 14.31 16.47
N ALA A 229 -18.15 14.57 15.25
CA ALA A 229 -17.27 13.66 14.55
C ALA A 229 -15.98 14.36 14.07
N VAL A 230 -14.90 13.59 13.95
CA VAL A 230 -13.64 14.04 13.37
C VAL A 230 -13.21 13.07 12.27
N VAL A 231 -12.95 13.60 11.10
CA VAL A 231 -12.30 12.87 10.01
C VAL A 231 -10.80 13.07 10.17
N TYR A 232 -10.05 11.98 10.36
CA TYR A 232 -8.61 11.98 10.21
C TYR A 232 -8.25 11.62 8.78
N VAL A 233 -7.54 12.50 8.10
CA VAL A 233 -7.11 12.31 6.71
C VAL A 233 -5.58 12.39 6.59
N TYR A 234 -4.99 11.48 5.84
CA TYR A 234 -3.69 11.66 5.21
C TYR A 234 -3.88 11.80 3.71
N GLY A 235 -4.36 10.77 3.03
CA GLY A 235 -4.84 10.78 1.66
C GLY A 235 -3.76 10.76 0.58
N GLY A 236 -2.48 10.86 0.95
CA GLY A 236 -1.38 10.94 0.00
C GLY A 236 -1.11 9.64 -0.74
N PRO A 237 -0.43 9.71 -1.91
CA PRO A 237 -0.05 8.54 -2.69
C PRO A 237 0.65 7.46 -1.86
N HIS A 238 0.25 6.21 -2.07
CA HIS A 238 0.76 5.01 -1.39
C HIS A 238 0.57 4.95 0.14
N ALA A 239 -0.16 5.90 0.72
CA ALA A 239 -0.43 5.88 2.16
C ALA A 239 -1.68 5.05 2.46
N GLN A 240 -1.51 3.95 3.15
CA GLN A 240 -2.59 3.14 3.71
C GLN A 240 -2.59 3.27 5.23
N LEU A 241 -3.74 3.60 5.82
CA LEU A 241 -3.89 3.88 7.25
C LEU A 241 -4.65 2.79 8.00
N ILE A 242 -5.23 1.85 7.29
CA ILE A 242 -6.09 0.81 7.84
C ILE A 242 -5.52 -0.55 7.46
N HIS A 243 -5.08 -1.31 8.47
CA HIS A 243 -4.63 -2.69 8.30
C HIS A 243 -5.28 -3.57 9.36
N ASN A 244 -5.31 -4.87 9.12
CA ASN A 244 -5.68 -5.86 10.14
C ASN A 244 -4.54 -6.03 11.16
N ASN A 245 -4.25 -4.94 11.83
CA ASN A 245 -3.31 -4.80 12.91
C ASN A 245 -4.08 -4.57 14.23
N ARG A 246 -3.39 -4.45 15.34
CA ARG A 246 -4.03 -4.12 16.63
C ARG A 246 -4.85 -2.83 16.51
N ASN A 247 -6.13 -2.89 16.91
CA ASN A 247 -7.09 -1.78 16.79
C ASN A 247 -7.24 -1.23 15.36
N TYR A 248 -6.94 -2.03 14.31
CA TYR A 248 -6.91 -1.58 12.92
C TYR A 248 -6.09 -0.30 12.71
N ASP A 249 -4.93 -0.21 13.39
CA ASP A 249 -4.04 0.96 13.40
C ASP A 249 -4.67 2.26 13.94
N ALA A 250 -5.74 2.17 14.74
CA ALA A 250 -6.25 3.33 15.46
C ALA A 250 -5.15 3.88 16.38
N ARG A 251 -4.86 5.17 16.23
CA ARG A 251 -3.83 5.84 17.03
C ARG A 251 -4.36 6.10 18.45
N GLY A 252 -3.44 6.24 19.41
CA GLY A 252 -3.81 6.59 20.77
C GLY A 252 -4.65 7.86 20.86
N TRP A 253 -4.38 8.85 19.99
CA TRP A 253 -5.18 10.07 19.91
C TRP A 253 -6.62 9.81 19.43
N ASP A 254 -6.82 8.94 18.45
CA ASP A 254 -8.17 8.58 17.97
C ASP A 254 -8.99 7.92 19.08
N ILE A 255 -8.35 7.03 19.85
CA ILE A 255 -8.96 6.37 21.00
C ILE A 255 -9.28 7.39 22.11
N TYR A 256 -8.37 8.33 22.38
CA TYR A 256 -8.58 9.40 23.37
C TYR A 256 -9.75 10.30 22.96
N MET A 257 -9.87 10.69 21.71
CA MET A 257 -11.01 11.49 21.23
C MET A 257 -12.34 10.74 21.38
N ALA A 258 -12.34 9.42 21.14
CA ALA A 258 -13.51 8.59 21.38
C ALA A 258 -13.87 8.51 22.88
N GLN A 259 -12.89 8.53 23.78
CA GLN A 259 -13.11 8.68 25.23
C GLN A 259 -13.79 10.01 25.58
N LEU A 260 -13.47 11.09 24.84
CA LEU A 260 -14.07 12.41 25.00
C LEU A 260 -15.44 12.54 24.33
N GLY A 261 -15.95 11.49 23.71
CA GLY A 261 -17.29 11.47 23.10
C GLY A 261 -17.33 11.85 21.63
N TYR A 262 -16.23 11.76 20.90
CA TYR A 262 -16.20 11.98 19.45
C TYR A 262 -16.31 10.67 18.67
N VAL A 263 -17.03 10.71 17.55
CA VAL A 263 -16.94 9.68 16.51
C VAL A 263 -15.71 9.98 15.65
N MET A 264 -14.84 8.99 15.46
CA MET A 264 -13.64 9.15 14.65
C MET A 264 -13.76 8.34 13.35
N LEU A 265 -13.50 8.96 12.21
CA LEU A 265 -13.49 8.31 10.90
C LEU A 265 -12.14 8.49 10.22
N THR A 266 -11.65 7.40 9.63
CA THR A 266 -10.52 7.38 8.69
C THR A 266 -10.96 6.62 7.45
N VAL A 267 -10.64 7.15 6.26
CA VAL A 267 -10.92 6.50 4.96
C VAL A 267 -9.61 6.42 4.18
N ASP A 268 -9.28 5.22 3.70
CA ASP A 268 -8.23 5.02 2.70
C ASP A 268 -8.82 5.29 1.31
N ASN A 269 -8.61 6.51 0.82
CA ASN A 269 -9.09 6.94 -0.49
C ASN A 269 -8.30 6.29 -1.64
N ARG A 270 -8.80 6.41 -2.86
CA ARG A 270 -8.02 6.07 -4.06
C ARG A 270 -6.71 6.86 -4.06
N GLY A 271 -5.64 6.23 -4.53
CA GLY A 271 -4.27 6.69 -4.38
C GLY A 271 -3.50 5.98 -3.26
N SER A 272 -4.18 5.32 -2.30
CA SER A 272 -3.52 4.52 -1.26
C SER A 272 -2.95 3.21 -1.81
N ASP A 273 -2.09 2.54 -1.03
CA ASP A 273 -1.30 1.37 -1.43
C ASP A 273 -2.09 0.05 -1.45
N ASN A 274 -1.47 -0.99 -2.02
CA ASN A 274 -1.92 -2.39 -1.98
C ASN A 274 -3.23 -2.72 -2.73
N ARG A 275 -3.70 -1.83 -3.59
CA ARG A 275 -4.96 -1.97 -4.33
C ARG A 275 -4.75 -2.07 -5.84
N GLY A 276 -3.50 -2.05 -6.31
CA GLY A 276 -3.11 -2.11 -7.70
C GLY A 276 -2.99 -0.75 -8.38
N LEU A 277 -2.36 -0.79 -9.54
CA LEU A 277 -1.85 0.40 -10.24
C LEU A 277 -2.94 1.42 -10.59
N GLU A 278 -4.12 0.97 -11.05
CA GLU A 278 -5.22 1.86 -11.42
C GLU A 278 -5.77 2.63 -10.21
N PHE A 279 -5.89 1.96 -9.07
CA PHE A 279 -6.32 2.56 -7.82
C PHE A 279 -5.30 3.58 -7.31
N GLU A 280 -4.00 3.25 -7.39
CA GLU A 280 -2.90 4.06 -6.88
C GLU A 280 -2.67 5.31 -7.73
N ASN A 281 -2.67 5.17 -9.05
CA ASN A 281 -2.26 6.24 -9.96
C ASN A 281 -3.40 7.10 -10.53
N CYS A 282 -4.63 6.97 -10.03
CA CYS A 282 -5.76 7.83 -10.43
C CYS A 282 -5.53 9.30 -10.04
N THR A 283 -4.65 9.56 -9.06
CA THR A 283 -4.29 10.89 -8.55
C THR A 283 -3.21 11.60 -9.39
N PHE A 284 -2.63 10.89 -10.36
CA PHE A 284 -1.54 11.42 -11.19
C PHE A 284 -1.92 12.72 -11.90
N ARG A 285 -1.07 13.75 -11.77
CA ARG A 285 -1.20 15.12 -12.28
C ARG A 285 -2.33 15.95 -11.65
N GLN A 286 -3.00 15.44 -10.61
CA GLN A 286 -4.16 16.07 -9.98
C GLN A 286 -4.27 15.77 -8.47
N LEU A 287 -3.13 15.85 -7.76
CA LEU A 287 -3.11 15.64 -6.31
C LEU A 287 -4.16 16.50 -5.60
N GLY A 288 -4.88 15.89 -4.66
CA GLY A 288 -5.93 16.53 -3.89
C GLY A 288 -7.28 16.62 -4.61
N THR A 289 -7.44 15.99 -5.78
CA THR A 289 -8.71 16.00 -6.53
C THR A 289 -9.53 14.75 -6.26
N GLU A 290 -9.05 13.59 -6.67
CA GLU A 290 -9.80 12.33 -6.48
C GLU A 290 -9.84 11.93 -5.00
N GLU A 291 -8.73 12.14 -4.29
CA GLU A 291 -8.64 11.90 -2.85
C GLU A 291 -9.69 12.71 -2.08
N MET A 292 -9.84 14.00 -2.42
CA MET A 292 -10.80 14.89 -1.78
C MET A 292 -12.24 14.43 -2.03
N LYS A 293 -12.59 14.06 -3.27
CA LYS A 293 -13.92 13.55 -3.61
C LYS A 293 -14.26 12.28 -2.82
N ASP A 294 -13.27 11.39 -2.64
CA ASP A 294 -13.44 10.16 -1.86
C ASP A 294 -13.60 10.46 -0.36
N GLN A 295 -12.86 11.44 0.19
CA GLN A 295 -13.02 11.87 1.58
C GLN A 295 -14.42 12.46 1.82
N VAL A 296 -14.99 13.18 0.84
CA VAL A 296 -16.39 13.66 0.91
C VAL A 296 -17.36 12.50 1.01
N LYS A 297 -17.11 11.36 0.33
CA LYS A 297 -17.93 10.14 0.52
C LYS A 297 -17.87 9.60 1.94
N GLY A 298 -16.72 9.72 2.61
CA GLY A 298 -16.59 9.46 4.05
C GLY A 298 -17.46 10.37 4.90
N VAL A 299 -17.55 11.67 4.57
CA VAL A 299 -18.44 12.61 5.24
C VAL A 299 -19.91 12.28 4.98
N ASP A 300 -20.27 11.92 3.75
CA ASP A 300 -21.64 11.45 3.42
C ASP A 300 -22.01 10.22 4.26
N PHE A 301 -21.06 9.28 4.41
CA PHE A 301 -21.25 8.11 5.27
C PHE A 301 -21.48 8.53 6.73
N LEU A 302 -20.65 9.42 7.30
CA LEU A 302 -20.88 9.94 8.67
C LEU A 302 -22.27 10.54 8.84
N LYS A 303 -22.71 11.36 7.88
CA LYS A 303 -24.05 11.99 7.92
C LYS A 303 -25.19 10.98 7.84
N SER A 304 -24.97 9.83 7.22
CA SER A 304 -25.95 8.74 7.14
C SER A 304 -26.12 7.97 8.48
N LEU A 305 -25.13 8.06 9.36
CA LEU A 305 -25.15 7.42 10.66
C LEU A 305 -26.06 8.18 11.64
N GLY A 306 -27.27 7.87 11.82
CA GLY A 306 -28.27 8.62 12.59
C GLY A 306 -27.81 9.27 13.92
N TYR A 307 -26.65 8.94 14.46
CA TYR A 307 -26.09 9.43 15.72
C TYR A 307 -24.97 10.48 15.57
N VAL A 308 -24.58 10.86 14.35
CA VAL A 308 -23.62 11.96 14.13
C VAL A 308 -24.36 13.30 14.07
N ASP A 309 -23.81 14.33 14.71
CA ASP A 309 -24.28 15.71 14.57
C ASP A 309 -23.63 16.33 13.32
N ASN A 310 -24.40 16.47 12.27
CA ASN A 310 -23.93 16.98 10.99
C ASN A 310 -23.41 18.44 11.04
N ASN A 311 -23.73 19.17 12.11
CA ASN A 311 -23.24 20.52 12.34
C ASN A 311 -21.94 20.57 13.16
N ARG A 312 -21.42 19.42 13.59
CA ARG A 312 -20.21 19.33 14.42
C ARG A 312 -19.24 18.29 13.86
N ILE A 313 -18.87 18.45 12.59
CA ILE A 313 -17.85 17.61 11.92
C ILE A 313 -16.58 18.43 11.76
N GLY A 314 -15.47 17.91 12.24
CA GLY A 314 -14.12 18.46 12.06
C GLY A 314 -13.27 17.58 11.17
N VAL A 315 -12.16 18.13 10.65
CA VAL A 315 -11.17 17.43 9.86
C VAL A 315 -9.76 17.72 10.39
N HIS A 316 -8.90 16.70 10.39
CA HIS A 316 -7.53 16.81 10.89
C HIS A 316 -6.58 15.94 10.06
N GLY A 317 -5.39 16.48 9.74
CA GLY A 317 -4.34 15.75 9.07
C GLY A 317 -2.99 16.44 9.14
N TRP A 318 -1.93 15.68 8.88
CA TRP A 318 -0.55 16.15 8.93
C TRP A 318 0.16 15.96 7.59
N SER A 319 1.09 16.86 7.21
CA SER A 319 1.85 16.78 5.96
C SER A 319 0.92 16.80 4.74
N PHE A 320 0.86 15.75 3.92
CA PHE A 320 -0.15 15.61 2.87
C PHE A 320 -1.57 15.66 3.46
N GLY A 321 -1.80 15.12 4.65
CA GLY A 321 -3.05 15.25 5.38
C GLY A 321 -3.35 16.69 5.80
N GLY A 322 -2.32 17.50 6.07
CA GLY A 322 -2.46 18.94 6.28
C GLY A 322 -2.90 19.66 4.99
N PHE A 323 -2.30 19.33 3.84
CA PHE A 323 -2.75 19.76 2.52
C PHE A 323 -4.22 19.37 2.28
N MET A 324 -4.57 18.11 2.50
CA MET A 324 -5.95 17.62 2.35
C MET A 324 -6.92 18.34 3.28
N THR A 325 -6.57 18.53 4.56
CA THR A 325 -7.39 19.28 5.52
C THR A 325 -7.66 20.70 5.03
N THR A 326 -6.63 21.42 4.60
CA THR A 326 -6.76 22.79 4.09
C THR A 326 -7.62 22.80 2.82
N ASN A 327 -7.33 21.92 1.87
CA ASN A 327 -8.07 21.80 0.61
C ASN A 327 -9.56 21.50 0.84
N LEU A 328 -9.89 20.57 1.73
CA LEU A 328 -11.27 20.24 2.10
C LEU A 328 -11.99 21.43 2.73
N MET A 329 -11.32 22.17 3.63
CA MET A 329 -11.91 23.36 4.28
C MET A 329 -12.17 24.49 3.29
N LEU A 330 -11.29 24.69 2.31
CA LEU A 330 -11.44 25.74 1.29
C LEU A 330 -12.49 25.38 0.23
N THR A 331 -12.57 24.11 -0.16
CA THR A 331 -13.43 23.65 -1.25
C THR A 331 -14.85 23.33 -0.77
N TYR A 332 -14.99 22.80 0.46
CA TYR A 332 -16.27 22.38 1.05
C TYR A 332 -16.47 23.00 2.44
N PRO A 333 -16.49 24.36 2.55
CA PRO A 333 -16.56 25.04 3.85
C PRO A 333 -17.84 24.72 4.65
N GLU A 334 -18.89 24.25 3.99
CA GLU A 334 -20.14 23.86 4.62
C GLU A 334 -20.06 22.49 5.32
N LEU A 335 -19.12 21.62 4.94
CA LEU A 335 -19.04 20.26 5.50
C LEU A 335 -18.36 20.21 6.86
N PHE A 336 -17.39 21.09 7.10
CA PHE A 336 -16.56 21.06 8.29
C PHE A 336 -16.68 22.35 9.08
N LYS A 337 -16.75 22.23 10.40
CA LYS A 337 -16.80 23.40 11.32
C LYS A 337 -15.45 23.80 11.88
N VAL A 338 -14.51 22.86 11.87
CA VAL A 338 -13.13 23.08 12.32
C VAL A 338 -12.18 22.21 11.52
N GLY A 339 -11.01 22.77 11.18
CA GLY A 339 -9.90 22.04 10.57
C GLY A 339 -8.61 22.27 11.34
N VAL A 340 -7.82 21.19 11.53
CA VAL A 340 -6.48 21.28 12.10
C VAL A 340 -5.48 20.71 11.11
N ALA A 341 -4.80 21.60 10.39
CA ALA A 341 -3.82 21.26 9.38
C ALA A 341 -2.40 21.37 9.94
N GLY A 342 -1.73 20.24 10.12
CA GLY A 342 -0.34 20.20 10.58
C GLY A 342 0.63 20.13 9.40
N GLY A 343 1.61 21.04 9.31
CA GLY A 343 2.67 21.05 8.30
C GLY A 343 2.19 20.90 6.85
N PRO A 344 1.16 21.65 6.41
CA PRO A 344 0.54 21.42 5.11
C PRO A 344 1.47 21.79 3.95
N VAL A 345 1.43 21.03 2.86
CA VAL A 345 1.96 21.46 1.57
C VAL A 345 0.96 22.47 0.99
N ILE A 346 1.35 23.73 0.85
CA ILE A 346 0.47 24.78 0.35
C ILE A 346 0.57 24.95 -1.17
N ASP A 347 1.77 24.70 -1.71
CA ASP A 347 2.06 24.84 -3.13
C ASP A 347 3.06 23.77 -3.55
N TRP A 348 2.63 22.86 -4.39
CA TRP A 348 3.44 21.73 -4.85
C TRP A 348 4.65 22.12 -5.69
N ALA A 349 4.65 23.33 -6.28
CA ALA A 349 5.80 23.84 -7.04
C ALA A 349 7.05 24.08 -6.15
N TYR A 350 6.87 24.19 -4.83
CA TYR A 350 7.96 24.37 -3.86
C TYR A 350 8.29 23.09 -3.09
N TYR A 351 7.61 21.97 -3.40
CA TYR A 351 7.91 20.70 -2.77
C TYR A 351 9.13 20.04 -3.43
N GLU A 352 9.66 18.98 -2.82
CA GLU A 352 10.83 18.29 -3.35
C GLU A 352 10.53 17.64 -4.72
N VAL A 353 11.54 17.68 -5.60
CA VAL A 353 11.39 17.36 -7.04
C VAL A 353 11.01 15.90 -7.27
N MET A 354 11.63 14.94 -6.56
CA MET A 354 11.39 13.51 -6.80
C MET A 354 9.94 13.10 -6.51
N TYR A 355 9.35 13.64 -5.45
CA TYR A 355 7.95 13.42 -5.12
C TYR A 355 7.03 14.20 -6.06
N GLY A 356 7.28 15.51 -6.19
CA GLY A 356 6.47 16.39 -7.02
C GLY A 356 6.37 15.93 -8.47
N GLU A 357 7.50 15.65 -9.11
CA GLU A 357 7.50 15.22 -10.52
C GLU A 357 6.94 13.82 -10.73
N ARG A 358 7.05 12.92 -9.75
CA ARG A 358 6.44 11.57 -9.87
C ARG A 358 4.93 11.66 -9.99
N TYR A 359 4.30 12.45 -9.12
CA TYR A 359 2.84 12.46 -9.01
C TYR A 359 2.18 13.60 -9.78
N MET A 360 2.93 14.66 -10.12
CA MET A 360 2.40 15.85 -10.77
C MET A 360 3.06 16.19 -12.12
N ASP A 361 4.08 15.46 -12.55
CA ASP A 361 5.02 15.90 -13.60
C ASP A 361 5.69 17.23 -13.23
N THR A 362 6.28 17.94 -14.22
CA THR A 362 6.86 19.25 -13.97
C THR A 362 5.79 20.36 -14.00
N PRO A 363 6.00 21.50 -13.32
CA PRO A 363 5.09 22.65 -13.43
C PRO A 363 4.89 23.14 -14.87
N GLN A 364 5.90 22.95 -15.73
CA GLN A 364 5.85 23.35 -17.14
C GLN A 364 4.96 22.42 -17.98
N THR A 365 4.96 21.13 -17.67
CA THR A 365 4.18 20.13 -18.43
C THR A 365 2.78 19.92 -17.87
N ASN A 366 2.52 20.36 -16.62
CA ASN A 366 1.23 20.24 -15.93
C ASN A 366 0.83 21.54 -15.21
N PRO A 367 0.82 22.72 -15.86
CA PRO A 367 0.54 23.99 -15.17
C PRO A 367 -0.84 24.02 -14.50
N GLU A 368 -1.86 23.46 -15.14
CA GLU A 368 -3.22 23.40 -14.59
C GLU A 368 -3.31 22.50 -13.34
N GLY A 369 -2.65 21.35 -13.33
CA GLY A 369 -2.61 20.49 -12.15
C GLY A 369 -1.98 21.19 -10.94
N TYR A 370 -0.84 21.86 -11.15
CA TYR A 370 -0.19 22.64 -10.09
C TYR A 370 -1.05 23.82 -9.63
N LYS A 371 -1.72 24.51 -10.54
CA LYS A 371 -2.65 25.60 -10.21
C LYS A 371 -3.83 25.11 -9.37
N ASN A 372 -4.44 23.99 -9.77
CA ASN A 372 -5.60 23.42 -9.07
C ASN A 372 -5.25 22.84 -7.68
N ALA A 373 -4.00 22.41 -7.51
CA ALA A 373 -3.50 21.88 -6.23
C ALA A 373 -2.85 22.98 -5.35
N ASN A 374 -2.85 24.25 -5.79
CA ASN A 374 -2.32 25.38 -5.02
C ASN A 374 -3.40 25.91 -4.06
N LEU A 375 -3.05 26.05 -2.79
CA LEU A 375 -3.95 26.49 -1.71
C LEU A 375 -3.79 27.99 -1.36
N LYS A 376 -3.03 28.76 -2.14
CA LYS A 376 -2.87 30.21 -1.96
C LYS A 376 -4.05 30.98 -2.52
#